data_378ebf0df24fe77e707ce1c54f40e3bb
#
_entry.id   378ebf0df24fe77e707ce1c54f40e3bb
#
_cell.length_a   1.000
_cell.length_b   1.000
_cell.length_c   1.000
_cell.angle_alpha   90.00
_cell.angle_beta   90.00
_cell.angle_gamma   90.00
#
_symmetry.space_group_name_H-M   'P 1'
#
loop_
_entity.id
_entity.type
_entity.pdbx_description
1 polymer ?
#
loop_
_entity_poly.entity_id
_entity_poly.type
_entity_poly.pdbx_seq_one_letter_code
_entity_poly.pdbx_strand_id
1 'polypeptide(L)'
;MALSVEEIRKAVENQTGSRAKQLAMLHQNRLRFHTQTEASAPMVLAARKVGGRQPLALPSQGVWQAVDDFLAFVENLIPHDKFKIFQNLFRFPVATNDITAICYDKLSRIFEGRDPAYVYQFKTAEQREDWEAYRHDKLDEPNVWSTKGWEYFKTEINSVLIVDMPQQQGAGDRYPQPYFYWLPIGDVVAFKAERPGMMKWIIFKQDGDKLAVIDDASYRVFGYKDGAIGGLEVENRHDLGYCPARFFWNESVNLANPDVKESPVTKELSALDWWLFFHISKNHLDMYGSYPIYYGYEQNCDYHNDNTGDYCNSGFLFDIKGQKKVDLNGLPIPCPKCGEHRITGAGSFVEVPVPIEGQPDLGQHPVGMLTVDRSSLDYNVDEEKRMREQIITSIVGTNEEITTRDALNEQQIKANFESQSTVLNRIKKGFEQAQQFVDETICRLRYGNQFISASISYGTEFYLSTVDELRGRYKTAKESGASEAELDALQQKILETEYRNNPLQQRRMMILSELEPFRHLTRNEVADLESKGLASREQLVIKLNFAEFIRRFERENINVLEFGENIEYPKKIQAISDRLMEYARESINNQTTN
;
A
#
# COMPACT_ATOMS: atom_id res chain seq x y z
N MET A 1 19.97 -27.28 -16.80
CA MET A 1 20.49 -27.32 -18.20
C MET A 1 19.89 -26.15 -18.95
N ALA A 2 20.73 -25.40 -19.67
CA ALA A 2 20.24 -24.32 -20.53
C ALA A 2 19.22 -24.85 -21.55
N LEU A 3 18.15 -24.06 -21.78
CA LEU A 3 17.13 -24.41 -22.78
C LEU A 3 17.74 -24.47 -24.18
N SER A 4 17.43 -25.51 -24.94
CA SER A 4 17.78 -25.54 -26.36
C SER A 4 16.93 -24.52 -27.15
N VAL A 5 17.45 -24.08 -28.30
CA VAL A 5 16.72 -23.14 -29.19
C VAL A 5 15.36 -23.72 -29.62
N GLU A 6 15.30 -25.05 -29.81
CA GLU A 6 14.05 -25.75 -30.19
C GLU A 6 13.03 -25.71 -29.03
N GLU A 7 13.47 -25.88 -27.77
CA GLU A 7 12.60 -25.76 -26.60
C GLU A 7 12.10 -24.34 -26.42
N ILE A 8 12.92 -23.33 -26.68
CA ILE A 8 12.54 -21.91 -26.65
C ILE A 8 11.43 -21.66 -27.70
N ARG A 9 11.62 -22.14 -28.94
CA ARG A 9 10.60 -22.02 -30.00
C ARG A 9 9.28 -22.66 -29.59
N LYS A 10 9.32 -23.90 -29.12
CA LYS A 10 8.13 -24.62 -28.65
C LYS A 10 7.44 -23.91 -27.49
N ALA A 11 8.21 -23.32 -26.56
CA ALA A 11 7.65 -22.57 -25.43
C ALA A 11 6.91 -21.30 -25.87
N VAL A 12 7.42 -20.60 -26.88
CA VAL A 12 6.79 -19.41 -27.47
C VAL A 12 5.56 -19.80 -28.30
N GLU A 13 5.67 -20.80 -29.17
CA GLU A 13 4.56 -21.30 -30.00
C GLU A 13 3.40 -21.83 -29.14
N ASN A 14 3.69 -22.61 -28.13
CA ASN A 14 2.69 -23.16 -27.20
C ASN A 14 2.21 -22.13 -26.15
N GLN A 15 2.77 -20.92 -26.14
CA GLN A 15 2.47 -19.89 -25.16
C GLN A 15 2.48 -20.44 -23.70
N THR A 16 3.55 -21.14 -23.34
CA THR A 16 3.67 -21.81 -22.03
C THR A 16 3.48 -20.79 -20.89
N GLY A 17 2.54 -21.05 -20.00
CA GLY A 17 2.17 -20.14 -18.91
C GLY A 17 1.11 -19.08 -19.29
N SER A 18 0.63 -19.04 -20.54
CA SER A 18 -0.30 -18.01 -21.01
C SER A 18 -1.61 -17.93 -20.21
N ARG A 19 -2.17 -19.07 -19.78
CA ARG A 19 -3.38 -19.10 -18.94
C ARG A 19 -3.15 -18.42 -17.60
N ALA A 20 -2.04 -18.71 -16.94
CA ALA A 20 -1.69 -18.06 -15.68
C ALA A 20 -1.44 -16.56 -15.89
N LYS A 21 -0.76 -16.18 -16.97
CA LYS A 21 -0.56 -14.78 -17.36
C LYS A 21 -1.88 -14.06 -17.58
N GLN A 22 -2.82 -14.63 -18.33
CA GLN A 22 -4.13 -14.02 -18.60
C GLN A 22 -4.93 -13.80 -17.31
N LEU A 23 -4.97 -14.79 -16.42
CA LEU A 23 -5.62 -14.66 -15.12
C LEU A 23 -4.92 -13.60 -14.24
N ALA A 24 -3.59 -13.59 -14.22
CA ALA A 24 -2.81 -12.60 -13.49
C ALA A 24 -3.08 -11.18 -13.99
N MET A 25 -3.12 -10.98 -15.30
CA MET A 25 -3.45 -9.68 -15.91
C MET A 25 -4.88 -9.23 -15.60
N LEU A 26 -5.85 -10.15 -15.61
CA LEU A 26 -7.23 -9.84 -15.25
C LEU A 26 -7.32 -9.34 -13.79
N HIS A 27 -6.71 -10.07 -12.85
CA HIS A 27 -6.65 -9.69 -11.45
C HIS A 27 -5.95 -8.34 -11.26
N GLN A 28 -4.85 -8.11 -11.96
CA GLN A 28 -4.08 -6.88 -11.89
C GLN A 28 -4.86 -5.68 -12.44
N ASN A 29 -5.57 -5.83 -13.55
CA ASN A 29 -6.41 -4.77 -14.11
C ASN A 29 -7.57 -4.39 -13.17
N ARG A 30 -8.20 -5.38 -12.52
CA ARG A 30 -9.21 -5.12 -11.47
C ARG A 30 -8.60 -4.43 -10.26
N LEU A 31 -7.40 -4.84 -9.81
CA LEU A 31 -6.69 -4.18 -8.73
C LEU A 31 -6.41 -2.71 -9.07
N ARG A 32 -5.87 -2.44 -10.25
CA ARG A 32 -5.61 -1.08 -10.73
C ARG A 32 -6.89 -0.26 -10.87
N PHE A 33 -8.00 -0.87 -11.27
CA PHE A 33 -9.29 -0.20 -11.32
C PHE A 33 -9.72 0.37 -9.97
N HIS A 34 -9.50 -0.37 -8.88
CA HIS A 34 -9.85 0.07 -7.53
C HIS A 34 -8.77 0.93 -6.85
N THR A 35 -7.51 0.75 -7.19
CA THR A 35 -6.41 1.46 -6.52
C THR A 35 -6.00 2.76 -7.19
N GLN A 36 -6.24 2.87 -8.46
CA GLN A 36 -6.02 4.01 -9.34
C GLN A 36 -5.07 5.09 -8.89
N THR A 37 -3.89 4.98 -9.39
CA THR A 37 -2.88 6.04 -9.29
C THR A 37 -2.73 6.87 -10.58
N GLU A 38 -3.26 6.38 -11.71
CA GLU A 38 -2.95 6.93 -13.03
C GLU A 38 -3.91 8.00 -13.55
N ALA A 39 -5.10 8.17 -12.98
CA ALA A 39 -6.04 9.13 -13.52
C ALA A 39 -6.19 10.35 -12.63
N SER A 40 -5.53 11.40 -13.01
CA SER A 40 -5.64 12.73 -12.40
C SER A 40 -6.88 13.52 -12.79
N ALA A 41 -7.69 13.05 -13.75
CA ALA A 41 -8.86 13.76 -14.24
C ALA A 41 -10.15 12.97 -14.07
N PRO A 42 -11.21 13.57 -13.47
CA PRO A 42 -12.52 12.94 -13.38
C PRO A 42 -13.08 12.70 -14.80
N MET A 43 -13.45 11.47 -15.12
CA MET A 43 -13.99 11.07 -16.39
C MET A 43 -15.47 10.76 -16.28
N VAL A 44 -16.25 11.29 -17.22
CA VAL A 44 -17.65 10.92 -17.41
C VAL A 44 -17.71 9.87 -18.52
N LEU A 45 -18.16 8.66 -18.21
CA LEU A 45 -18.30 7.59 -19.22
C LEU A 45 -19.18 7.96 -20.41
N ALA A 46 -20.16 8.85 -20.19
CA ALA A 46 -20.99 9.40 -21.28
C ALA A 46 -20.17 10.12 -22.35
N ALA A 47 -19.05 10.75 -21.99
CA ALA A 47 -18.14 11.38 -22.94
C ALA A 47 -17.41 10.39 -23.86
N ARG A 48 -17.26 9.12 -23.42
CA ARG A 48 -16.69 8.04 -24.24
C ARG A 48 -17.63 7.63 -25.38
N LYS A 49 -18.95 7.73 -25.17
CA LYS A 49 -19.98 7.30 -26.16
C LYS A 49 -20.48 8.43 -27.07
N VAL A 50 -20.30 9.68 -26.68
CA VAL A 50 -20.79 10.85 -27.41
C VAL A 50 -19.62 11.63 -28.02
N GLY A 51 -19.26 11.30 -29.23
CA GLY A 51 -18.53 12.19 -30.12
C GLY A 51 -17.01 12.18 -30.10
N GLY A 52 -16.35 11.08 -29.76
CA GLY A 52 -14.95 10.82 -30.16
C GLY A 52 -13.86 11.74 -29.60
N ARG A 53 -14.15 12.62 -28.64
CA ARG A 53 -13.11 13.36 -27.91
C ARG A 53 -12.64 12.53 -26.73
N GLN A 54 -11.43 11.99 -26.85
CA GLN A 54 -10.76 11.30 -25.74
C GLN A 54 -10.37 12.32 -24.67
N PRO A 55 -10.60 12.02 -23.37
CA PRO A 55 -10.05 12.82 -22.28
C PRO A 55 -8.52 12.81 -22.32
N LEU A 56 -7.90 13.87 -21.82
CA LEU A 56 -6.44 14.10 -21.84
C LEU A 56 -5.60 13.06 -21.09
N ALA A 57 -6.19 12.27 -20.20
CA ALA A 57 -5.54 11.16 -19.50
C ALA A 57 -6.48 9.95 -19.51
N LEU A 58 -6.12 8.94 -20.29
CA LEU A 58 -6.84 7.68 -20.37
C LEU A 58 -6.18 6.67 -19.45
N PRO A 59 -6.96 5.87 -18.67
CA PRO A 59 -6.47 4.65 -18.06
C PRO A 59 -5.91 3.71 -19.13
N SER A 60 -5.01 2.81 -18.73
CA SER A 60 -4.52 1.76 -19.62
C SER A 60 -5.68 0.94 -20.19
N GLN A 61 -5.48 0.33 -21.35
CA GLN A 61 -6.51 -0.50 -21.99
C GLN A 61 -7.05 -1.60 -21.07
N GLY A 62 -6.20 -2.19 -20.22
CA GLY A 62 -6.62 -3.21 -19.26
C GLY A 62 -7.53 -2.67 -18.15
N VAL A 63 -7.31 -1.46 -17.68
CA VAL A 63 -8.21 -0.80 -16.69
C VAL A 63 -9.55 -0.50 -17.32
N TRP A 64 -9.58 -0.10 -18.60
CA TRP A 64 -10.84 0.06 -19.34
C TRP A 64 -11.65 -1.23 -19.43
N GLN A 65 -10.98 -2.36 -19.63
CA GLN A 65 -11.65 -3.66 -19.63
C GLN A 65 -12.29 -3.94 -18.26
N ALA A 66 -11.58 -3.66 -17.16
CA ALA A 66 -12.12 -3.83 -15.81
C ALA A 66 -13.33 -2.90 -15.54
N VAL A 67 -13.34 -1.67 -16.09
CA VAL A 67 -14.50 -0.78 -16.06
C VAL A 67 -15.68 -1.38 -16.83
N ASP A 68 -15.43 -1.87 -18.03
CA ASP A 68 -16.47 -2.48 -18.88
C ASP A 68 -17.05 -3.76 -18.21
N ASP A 69 -16.20 -4.58 -17.57
CA ASP A 69 -16.62 -5.78 -16.82
C ASP A 69 -17.48 -5.40 -15.60
N PHE A 70 -17.10 -4.36 -14.84
CA PHE A 70 -17.88 -3.84 -13.72
C PHE A 70 -19.24 -3.29 -14.20
N LEU A 71 -19.26 -2.53 -15.27
CA LEU A 71 -20.52 -1.99 -15.82
C LEU A 71 -21.42 -3.09 -16.37
N ALA A 72 -20.87 -4.13 -17.01
CA ALA A 72 -21.63 -5.29 -17.44
C ALA A 72 -22.23 -6.07 -16.25
N PHE A 73 -21.48 -6.17 -15.14
CA PHE A 73 -22.01 -6.73 -13.89
C PHE A 73 -23.22 -5.92 -13.40
N VAL A 74 -23.13 -4.59 -13.36
CA VAL A 74 -24.24 -3.72 -12.92
C VAL A 74 -25.44 -3.79 -13.87
N GLU A 75 -25.21 -3.82 -15.20
CA GLU A 75 -26.28 -3.91 -16.20
C GLU A 75 -27.12 -5.17 -16.05
N ASN A 76 -26.53 -6.27 -15.58
CA ASN A 76 -27.25 -7.51 -15.28
C ASN A 76 -28.05 -7.47 -13.97
N LEU A 77 -27.78 -6.48 -13.08
CA LEU A 77 -28.46 -6.37 -11.78
C LEU A 77 -29.66 -5.46 -11.79
N ILE A 78 -29.66 -4.40 -12.62
CA ILE A 78 -30.67 -3.35 -12.58
C ILE A 78 -31.31 -3.15 -13.97
N PRO A 79 -32.58 -2.66 -14.02
CA PRO A 79 -33.26 -2.34 -15.28
C PRO A 79 -32.47 -1.36 -16.14
N HIS A 80 -32.56 -1.49 -17.45
CA HIS A 80 -31.77 -0.73 -18.42
C HIS A 80 -31.91 0.80 -18.31
N ASP A 81 -33.09 1.32 -17.99
CA ASP A 81 -33.32 2.76 -17.76
C ASP A 81 -32.56 3.25 -16.52
N LYS A 82 -32.51 2.47 -15.45
CA LYS A 82 -31.74 2.75 -14.24
C LYS A 82 -30.25 2.62 -14.47
N PHE A 83 -29.84 1.66 -15.29
CA PHE A 83 -28.43 1.51 -15.68
C PHE A 83 -27.90 2.75 -16.42
N LYS A 84 -28.70 3.39 -17.29
CA LYS A 84 -28.31 4.68 -17.90
C LYS A 84 -28.03 5.77 -16.88
N ILE A 85 -28.85 5.86 -15.84
CA ILE A 85 -28.67 6.82 -14.76
C ILE A 85 -27.38 6.49 -14.00
N PHE A 86 -27.18 5.21 -13.65
CA PHE A 86 -25.98 4.72 -12.99
C PHE A 86 -24.72 5.08 -13.78
N GLN A 87 -24.70 4.85 -15.10
CA GLN A 87 -23.61 5.24 -15.98
C GLN A 87 -23.30 6.74 -15.95
N ASN A 88 -24.33 7.58 -15.84
CA ASN A 88 -24.16 9.03 -15.75
C ASN A 88 -23.58 9.49 -14.41
N LEU A 89 -23.80 8.72 -13.35
CA LEU A 89 -23.25 8.99 -12.01
C LEU A 89 -21.86 8.42 -11.82
N PHE A 90 -21.49 7.42 -12.60
CA PHE A 90 -20.16 6.80 -12.53
C PHE A 90 -19.08 7.83 -12.84
N ARG A 91 -18.08 7.91 -11.99
CA ARG A 91 -16.94 8.83 -12.12
C ARG A 91 -15.64 8.05 -11.95
N PHE A 92 -14.60 8.59 -12.55
CA PHE A 92 -13.28 8.04 -12.49
C PHE A 92 -12.29 9.14 -12.04
N PRO A 93 -11.35 8.92 -11.07
CA PRO A 93 -11.11 7.66 -10.35
C PRO A 93 -12.31 7.23 -9.50
N VAL A 94 -12.44 5.93 -9.31
CA VAL A 94 -13.55 5.37 -8.52
C VAL A 94 -13.37 5.63 -7.03
N ALA A 95 -14.48 5.76 -6.29
CA ALA A 95 -14.46 6.10 -4.86
C ALA A 95 -13.78 5.03 -3.98
N THR A 96 -13.64 3.80 -4.46
CA THR A 96 -12.89 2.73 -3.78
C THR A 96 -11.40 3.02 -3.62
N ASN A 97 -10.86 3.98 -4.39
CA ASN A 97 -9.47 4.43 -4.25
C ASN A 97 -9.17 4.92 -2.82
N ASP A 98 -10.10 5.64 -2.19
CA ASP A 98 -9.91 6.11 -0.80
C ASP A 98 -9.77 4.95 0.17
N ILE A 99 -10.58 3.88 0.00
CA ILE A 99 -10.52 2.69 0.86
C ILE A 99 -9.18 1.98 0.69
N THR A 100 -8.78 1.74 -0.56
CA THR A 100 -7.52 1.05 -0.86
C THR A 100 -6.31 1.87 -0.44
N ALA A 101 -6.35 3.21 -0.59
CA ALA A 101 -5.28 4.11 -0.14
C ALA A 101 -5.08 4.01 1.38
N ILE A 102 -6.16 4.06 2.17
CA ILE A 102 -6.10 3.87 3.64
C ILE A 102 -5.51 2.50 3.99
N CYS A 103 -5.93 1.44 3.29
CA CYS A 103 -5.40 0.10 3.53
C CYS A 103 -3.90 0.04 3.25
N TYR A 104 -3.45 0.54 2.11
CA TYR A 104 -2.02 0.53 1.75
C TYR A 104 -1.17 1.41 2.67
N ASP A 105 -1.68 2.56 3.13
CA ASP A 105 -0.99 3.40 4.10
C ASP A 105 -0.72 2.63 5.41
N LYS A 106 -1.73 1.92 5.91
CA LYS A 106 -1.57 1.08 7.10
C LYS A 106 -0.62 -0.12 6.89
N LEU A 107 -0.68 -0.74 5.71
CA LEU A 107 0.17 -1.88 5.38
C LEU A 107 1.63 -1.49 5.12
N SER A 108 1.92 -0.24 4.71
CA SER A 108 3.28 0.26 4.47
C SER A 108 4.14 0.31 5.75
N ARG A 109 3.52 0.25 6.92
CA ARG A 109 4.22 0.18 8.22
C ARG A 109 5.18 -0.99 8.36
N ILE A 110 5.16 -1.97 7.45
CA ILE A 110 6.16 -3.03 7.40
C ILE A 110 7.60 -2.51 7.28
N PHE A 111 7.79 -1.34 6.66
CA PHE A 111 9.10 -0.69 6.53
C PHE A 111 9.50 0.17 7.72
N GLU A 112 8.61 0.33 8.70
CA GLU A 112 8.82 1.11 9.92
C GLU A 112 9.03 0.20 11.15
N GLY A 113 9.21 -1.10 10.94
CA GLY A 113 9.42 -2.07 12.01
C GLY A 113 10.66 -1.73 12.84
N ARG A 114 10.62 -2.02 14.15
CA ARG A 114 11.77 -1.85 15.03
C ARG A 114 12.80 -2.95 14.81
N ASP A 115 14.05 -2.59 15.03
CA ASP A 115 15.22 -3.47 14.96
C ASP A 115 15.35 -4.17 13.59
N PRO A 116 15.35 -3.41 12.46
CA PRO A 116 15.63 -4.00 11.18
C PRO A 116 17.06 -4.57 11.16
N ALA A 117 17.22 -5.76 10.62
CA ALA A 117 18.51 -6.43 10.55
C ALA A 117 18.82 -6.87 9.13
N TYR A 118 19.93 -6.39 8.59
CA TYR A 118 20.47 -6.76 7.29
C TYR A 118 21.83 -7.42 7.51
N VAL A 119 21.87 -8.75 7.55
CA VAL A 119 23.06 -9.51 7.89
C VAL A 119 23.59 -10.21 6.65
N TYR A 120 24.80 -9.82 6.21
CA TYR A 120 25.49 -10.43 5.07
C TYR A 120 26.79 -11.07 5.54
N GLN A 121 26.99 -12.33 5.19
CA GLN A 121 28.17 -13.09 5.55
C GLN A 121 29.09 -13.29 4.34
N PHE A 122 30.31 -12.83 4.47
CA PHE A 122 31.38 -12.97 3.48
C PHE A 122 32.60 -13.62 4.12
N LYS A 123 33.47 -14.19 3.28
CA LYS A 123 34.73 -14.77 3.77
C LYS A 123 35.77 -13.71 4.19
N THR A 124 35.68 -12.49 3.66
CA THR A 124 36.56 -11.38 4.00
C THR A 124 35.79 -10.10 4.36
N ALA A 125 36.38 -9.26 5.21
CA ALA A 125 35.83 -7.98 5.59
C ALA A 125 35.73 -7.00 4.41
N GLU A 126 36.70 -7.02 3.50
CA GLU A 126 36.76 -6.14 2.33
C GLU A 126 35.54 -6.29 1.42
N GLN A 127 35.07 -7.52 1.20
CA GLN A 127 33.86 -7.77 0.39
C GLN A 127 32.60 -7.31 1.08
N ARG A 128 32.57 -7.36 2.40
CA ARG A 128 31.45 -6.84 3.18
C ARG A 128 31.38 -5.31 3.08
N GLU A 129 32.51 -4.63 3.17
CA GLU A 129 32.57 -3.16 3.03
C GLU A 129 32.17 -2.73 1.61
N ASP A 130 32.69 -3.41 0.58
CA ASP A 130 32.31 -3.16 -0.82
C ASP A 130 30.82 -3.41 -1.07
N TRP A 131 30.23 -4.46 -0.46
CA TRP A 131 28.81 -4.74 -0.57
C TRP A 131 27.94 -3.65 0.08
N GLU A 132 28.30 -3.19 1.28
CA GLU A 132 27.56 -2.13 1.95
C GLU A 132 27.56 -0.83 1.11
N ALA A 133 28.70 -0.45 0.56
CA ALA A 133 28.78 0.70 -0.34
C ALA A 133 27.94 0.49 -1.62
N TYR A 134 28.08 -0.70 -2.25
CA TYR A 134 27.33 -1.02 -3.46
C TYR A 134 25.81 -1.01 -3.27
N ARG A 135 25.36 -1.60 -2.17
CA ARG A 135 23.94 -1.67 -1.80
C ARG A 135 23.32 -0.28 -1.65
N HIS A 136 24.01 0.63 -0.97
CA HIS A 136 23.53 2.00 -0.76
C HIS A 136 23.67 2.87 -2.02
N ASP A 137 24.82 2.86 -2.66
CA ASP A 137 25.14 3.82 -3.71
C ASP A 137 24.56 3.42 -5.08
N LYS A 138 24.43 2.13 -5.35
CA LYS A 138 24.00 1.62 -6.66
C LYS A 138 22.61 1.02 -6.65
N LEU A 139 22.23 0.31 -5.60
CA LEU A 139 20.93 -0.33 -5.51
C LEU A 139 19.87 0.54 -4.80
N ASP A 140 20.30 1.62 -4.15
CA ASP A 140 19.44 2.51 -3.33
C ASP A 140 18.63 1.74 -2.27
N GLU A 141 19.29 0.79 -1.61
CA GLU A 141 18.66 0.03 -0.55
C GLU A 141 18.84 0.69 0.85
N PRO A 142 17.84 0.67 1.69
CA PRO A 142 16.54 -0.02 1.57
C PRO A 142 15.45 0.77 0.83
N ASN A 143 15.70 2.01 0.38
CA ASN A 143 14.67 2.91 -0.18
C ASN A 143 13.93 2.31 -1.38
N VAL A 144 14.64 1.62 -2.28
CA VAL A 144 14.03 1.03 -3.48
C VAL A 144 12.88 0.06 -3.15
N TRP A 145 12.94 -0.64 -2.01
CA TRP A 145 11.90 -1.57 -1.59
C TRP A 145 10.67 -0.85 -1.01
N SER A 146 10.88 0.18 -0.20
CA SER A 146 9.80 0.98 0.39
C SER A 146 9.13 1.92 -0.62
N THR A 147 9.80 2.25 -1.72
CA THR A 147 9.27 3.12 -2.78
C THR A 147 8.81 2.30 -3.99
N LYS A 148 9.74 1.90 -4.85
CA LYS A 148 9.45 1.19 -6.10
C LYS A 148 8.84 -0.20 -5.85
N GLY A 149 9.40 -0.97 -4.92
CA GLY A 149 8.84 -2.28 -4.53
C GLY A 149 7.42 -2.16 -3.98
N TRP A 150 7.16 -1.14 -3.17
CA TRP A 150 5.83 -0.86 -2.66
C TRP A 150 4.83 -0.47 -3.75
N GLU A 151 5.26 0.31 -4.74
CA GLU A 151 4.42 0.66 -5.89
C GLU A 151 4.05 -0.59 -6.72
N TYR A 152 5.02 -1.48 -6.97
CA TYR A 152 4.74 -2.76 -7.63
C TYR A 152 3.81 -3.66 -6.81
N PHE A 153 3.91 -3.64 -5.49
CA PHE A 153 2.98 -4.36 -4.62
C PHE A 153 1.54 -3.84 -4.74
N LYS A 154 1.36 -2.53 -4.88
CA LYS A 154 0.05 -1.90 -5.06
C LYS A 154 -0.55 -2.16 -6.43
N THR A 155 0.26 -2.16 -7.48
CA THR A 155 -0.24 -2.09 -8.87
C THR A 155 0.10 -3.32 -9.72
N GLU A 156 1.19 -4.04 -9.38
CA GLU A 156 1.79 -5.09 -10.22
C GLU A 156 2.19 -6.34 -9.42
N ILE A 157 1.27 -6.83 -8.58
CA ILE A 157 1.53 -7.95 -7.65
C ILE A 157 2.09 -9.21 -8.35
N ASN A 158 1.75 -9.41 -9.63
CA ASN A 158 2.21 -10.53 -10.45
C ASN A 158 3.51 -10.24 -11.22
N SER A 159 4.21 -9.13 -10.93
CA SER A 159 5.50 -8.83 -11.57
C SER A 159 6.56 -9.88 -11.25
N VAL A 160 7.56 -9.97 -12.10
CA VAL A 160 8.71 -10.87 -11.94
C VAL A 160 9.93 -10.03 -11.60
N LEU A 161 10.61 -10.35 -10.50
CA LEU A 161 11.93 -9.83 -10.16
C LEU A 161 12.98 -10.55 -10.99
N ILE A 162 13.82 -9.79 -11.67
CA ILE A 162 14.93 -10.29 -12.47
C ILE A 162 16.21 -9.63 -11.96
N VAL A 163 17.24 -10.44 -11.74
CA VAL A 163 18.62 -9.97 -11.50
C VAL A 163 19.42 -10.20 -12.78
N ASP A 164 20.06 -9.15 -13.27
CA ASP A 164 20.74 -9.14 -14.56
C ASP A 164 22.12 -8.49 -14.44
N MET A 165 22.92 -8.63 -15.48
CA MET A 165 24.26 -8.06 -15.59
C MET A 165 24.32 -7.02 -16.69
N PRO A 166 25.03 -5.90 -16.51
CA PRO A 166 25.23 -4.96 -17.59
C PRO A 166 26.07 -5.58 -18.71
N GLN A 167 25.76 -5.24 -19.95
CA GLN A 167 26.47 -5.76 -21.14
C GLN A 167 27.95 -5.36 -21.19
N GLN A 168 28.29 -4.23 -20.57
CA GLN A 168 29.66 -3.73 -20.48
C GLN A 168 29.97 -3.35 -19.04
N GLN A 169 31.12 -3.80 -18.55
CA GLN A 169 31.66 -3.36 -17.28
C GLN A 169 32.55 -2.15 -17.48
N GLY A 170 32.53 -1.20 -16.54
CA GLY A 170 33.46 -0.08 -16.54
C GLY A 170 34.89 -0.55 -16.38
N ALA A 171 35.84 0.08 -17.12
CA ALA A 171 37.26 -0.28 -17.11
C ALA A 171 37.94 -0.16 -15.72
N GLY A 172 37.27 0.43 -14.73
CA GLY A 172 37.76 0.60 -13.36
C GLY A 172 37.04 -0.25 -12.32
N ASP A 173 36.02 -1.03 -12.72
CA ASP A 173 35.23 -1.79 -11.77
C ASP A 173 35.97 -3.07 -11.34
N ARG A 174 36.27 -3.16 -10.05
CA ARG A 174 36.91 -4.32 -9.45
C ARG A 174 36.04 -5.57 -9.45
N TYR A 175 34.73 -5.37 -9.24
CA TYR A 175 33.72 -6.41 -9.20
C TYR A 175 32.61 -6.15 -10.24
N PRO A 176 31.95 -7.19 -10.74
CA PRO A 176 30.77 -7.04 -11.59
C PRO A 176 29.70 -6.15 -10.94
N GLN A 177 28.92 -5.44 -11.74
CA GLN A 177 27.85 -4.54 -11.28
C GLN A 177 26.46 -5.09 -11.67
N PRO A 178 25.99 -6.22 -11.10
CA PRO A 178 24.66 -6.74 -11.36
C PRO A 178 23.60 -5.79 -10.80
N TYR A 179 22.47 -5.69 -11.48
CA TYR A 179 21.34 -4.88 -11.10
C TYR A 179 20.06 -5.71 -11.11
N PHE A 180 18.96 -5.17 -10.61
CA PHE A 180 17.69 -5.85 -10.64
C PHE A 180 16.56 -4.91 -11.08
N TYR A 181 15.48 -5.52 -11.56
CA TYR A 181 14.27 -4.80 -11.97
C TYR A 181 13.03 -5.66 -11.84
N TRP A 182 11.90 -5.01 -11.77
CA TRP A 182 10.57 -5.63 -11.84
C TRP A 182 10.13 -5.67 -13.29
N LEU A 183 9.81 -6.85 -13.79
CA LEU A 183 9.22 -7.06 -15.11
C LEU A 183 7.72 -7.24 -14.95
N PRO A 184 6.87 -6.38 -15.56
CA PRO A 184 5.43 -6.59 -15.60
C PRO A 184 5.07 -7.91 -16.23
N ILE A 185 4.08 -8.64 -15.69
CA ILE A 185 3.64 -9.92 -16.26
C ILE A 185 3.15 -9.78 -17.71
N GLY A 186 2.70 -8.58 -18.09
CA GLY A 186 2.30 -8.25 -19.46
C GLY A 186 3.40 -8.44 -20.49
N ASP A 187 4.66 -8.17 -20.12
CA ASP A 187 5.83 -8.27 -21.02
C ASP A 187 6.39 -9.69 -21.10
N VAL A 188 5.96 -10.59 -20.22
CA VAL A 188 6.35 -12.00 -20.25
C VAL A 188 5.64 -12.71 -21.42
N VAL A 189 6.40 -13.39 -22.26
CA VAL A 189 5.89 -14.17 -23.40
C VAL A 189 5.58 -15.60 -22.97
N ALA A 190 6.53 -16.25 -22.31
CA ALA A 190 6.36 -17.61 -21.80
C ALA A 190 7.23 -17.79 -20.54
N PHE A 191 6.80 -18.65 -19.64
CA PHE A 191 7.56 -18.98 -18.44
C PHE A 191 7.22 -20.37 -17.93
N LYS A 192 8.09 -20.90 -17.10
CA LYS A 192 7.84 -22.12 -16.33
C LYS A 192 8.37 -21.93 -14.93
N ALA A 193 7.49 -22.06 -13.92
CA ALA A 193 7.88 -22.11 -12.53
C ALA A 193 8.44 -23.50 -12.16
N GLU A 194 9.44 -23.55 -11.30
CA GLU A 194 10.02 -24.78 -10.75
C GLU A 194 9.50 -25.08 -9.35
N ARG A 195 9.45 -24.03 -8.51
CA ARG A 195 8.97 -24.05 -7.13
C ARG A 195 8.05 -22.84 -6.92
N PRO A 196 7.22 -22.84 -5.88
CA PRO A 196 6.43 -21.66 -5.57
C PRO A 196 7.31 -20.39 -5.53
N GLY A 197 7.04 -19.46 -6.43
CA GLY A 197 7.75 -18.20 -6.57
C GLY A 197 8.99 -18.22 -7.45
N MET A 198 9.69 -19.34 -7.65
CA MET A 198 10.94 -19.42 -8.43
C MET A 198 10.67 -19.81 -9.87
N MET A 199 11.33 -19.14 -10.82
CA MET A 199 11.26 -19.52 -12.24
C MET A 199 12.30 -20.61 -12.55
N LYS A 200 11.91 -21.56 -13.40
CA LYS A 200 12.86 -22.46 -14.05
C LYS A 200 13.50 -21.78 -15.24
N TRP A 201 12.70 -21.04 -15.98
CA TRP A 201 13.10 -20.17 -17.07
C TRP A 201 11.99 -19.17 -17.38
N ILE A 202 12.36 -18.05 -17.99
CA ILE A 202 11.46 -16.99 -18.42
C ILE A 202 11.87 -16.46 -19.79
N ILE A 203 10.87 -16.15 -20.62
CA ILE A 203 11.02 -15.52 -21.93
C ILE A 203 10.16 -14.25 -21.92
N PHE A 204 10.75 -13.12 -22.23
CA PHE A 204 10.04 -11.84 -22.20
C PHE A 204 10.48 -10.92 -23.35
N LYS A 205 9.64 -9.96 -23.66
CA LYS A 205 9.93 -8.95 -24.66
C LYS A 205 10.95 -7.95 -24.11
N GLN A 206 11.93 -7.61 -24.93
CA GLN A 206 12.88 -6.54 -24.71
C GLN A 206 12.65 -5.44 -25.75
N ASP A 207 13.23 -4.26 -25.55
CA ASP A 207 13.10 -3.13 -26.46
C ASP A 207 13.43 -3.51 -27.91
N GLY A 208 12.56 -3.07 -28.83
CA GLY A 208 12.64 -3.46 -30.23
C GLY A 208 12.08 -4.85 -30.49
N ASP A 209 12.42 -5.40 -31.66
CA ASP A 209 12.01 -6.74 -32.08
C ASP A 209 12.91 -7.83 -31.47
N LYS A 210 12.97 -7.90 -30.11
CA LYS A 210 13.85 -8.81 -29.38
C LYS A 210 13.13 -9.57 -28.29
N LEU A 211 13.59 -10.82 -28.06
CA LEU A 211 13.21 -11.66 -26.93
C LEU A 211 14.42 -11.96 -26.06
N ALA A 212 14.29 -11.68 -24.78
CA ALA A 212 15.23 -12.15 -23.78
C ALA A 212 14.76 -13.49 -23.20
N VAL A 213 15.70 -14.39 -22.99
CA VAL A 213 15.51 -15.71 -22.40
C VAL A 213 16.50 -15.87 -21.25
N ILE A 214 15.98 -16.13 -20.05
CA ILE A 214 16.81 -16.39 -18.87
C ILE A 214 16.49 -17.80 -18.38
N ASP A 215 17.52 -18.58 -18.15
CA ASP A 215 17.42 -19.92 -17.57
C ASP A 215 18.40 -20.13 -16.41
N ASP A 216 18.73 -21.35 -16.05
CA ASP A 216 19.63 -21.69 -14.93
C ASP A 216 21.11 -21.46 -15.23
N ALA A 217 21.49 -21.22 -16.49
CA ALA A 217 22.88 -21.12 -16.93
C ALA A 217 23.20 -19.81 -17.67
N SER A 218 22.22 -19.25 -18.39
CA SER A 218 22.51 -18.17 -19.34
C SER A 218 21.37 -17.15 -19.47
N TYR A 219 21.77 -15.93 -19.83
CA TYR A 219 20.94 -14.88 -20.39
C TYR A 219 21.20 -14.80 -21.90
N ARG A 220 20.15 -14.91 -22.70
CA ARG A 220 20.24 -14.92 -24.16
C ARG A 220 19.24 -13.99 -24.78
N VAL A 221 19.63 -13.29 -25.83
CA VAL A 221 18.77 -12.40 -26.61
C VAL A 221 18.66 -12.91 -28.03
N PHE A 222 17.44 -13.02 -28.51
CA PHE A 222 17.09 -13.44 -29.87
C PHE A 222 16.36 -12.32 -30.59
N GLY A 223 16.57 -12.19 -31.89
CA GLY A 223 15.69 -11.39 -32.72
C GLY A 223 14.25 -11.95 -32.68
N TYR A 224 13.25 -11.10 -32.73
CA TYR A 224 11.84 -11.50 -32.68
C TYR A 224 11.01 -10.64 -33.62
N LYS A 225 10.50 -11.24 -34.69
CA LYS A 225 9.71 -10.53 -35.67
C LYS A 225 8.51 -11.38 -36.09
N ASP A 226 7.33 -10.74 -36.17
CA ASP A 226 6.07 -11.37 -36.62
C ASP A 226 5.72 -12.69 -35.89
N GLY A 227 6.05 -12.78 -34.60
CA GLY A 227 5.81 -13.98 -33.79
C GLY A 227 6.87 -15.09 -33.93
N ALA A 228 7.88 -14.90 -34.77
CA ALA A 228 8.94 -15.87 -35.00
C ALA A 228 10.27 -15.48 -34.33
N ILE A 229 10.94 -16.48 -33.73
CA ILE A 229 12.26 -16.31 -33.14
C ILE A 229 13.33 -16.34 -34.22
N GLY A 230 14.12 -15.29 -34.29
CA GLY A 230 15.25 -15.15 -35.21
C GLY A 230 16.55 -15.77 -34.69
N GLY A 231 17.67 -15.24 -35.14
CA GLY A 231 19.01 -15.65 -34.69
C GLY A 231 19.33 -15.23 -33.27
N LEU A 232 20.27 -15.94 -32.65
CA LEU A 232 20.87 -15.55 -31.36
C LEU A 232 21.75 -14.31 -31.58
N GLU A 233 21.50 -13.24 -30.84
CA GLU A 233 22.25 -11.99 -30.91
C GLU A 233 23.26 -11.85 -29.77
N VAL A 234 22.84 -12.24 -28.54
CA VAL A 234 23.66 -12.13 -27.33
C VAL A 234 23.52 -13.41 -26.51
N GLU A 235 24.63 -13.90 -25.97
CA GLU A 235 24.64 -14.96 -24.98
C GLU A 235 25.65 -14.63 -23.87
N ASN A 236 25.14 -14.50 -22.65
CA ASN A 236 25.93 -14.29 -21.45
C ASN A 236 25.68 -15.44 -20.47
N ARG A 237 26.71 -16.13 -20.05
CA ARG A 237 26.62 -17.20 -19.05
C ARG A 237 26.78 -16.62 -17.66
N HIS A 238 25.88 -16.96 -16.76
CA HIS A 238 25.96 -16.59 -15.35
C HIS A 238 26.28 -17.79 -14.44
N ASP A 239 26.02 -19.02 -14.90
CA ASP A 239 26.35 -20.30 -14.26
C ASP A 239 25.93 -20.37 -12.76
N LEU A 240 24.82 -19.73 -12.39
CA LEU A 240 24.30 -19.72 -11.02
C LEU A 240 23.70 -21.07 -10.59
N GLY A 241 23.34 -21.93 -11.58
CA GLY A 241 22.66 -23.20 -11.34
C GLY A 241 21.17 -23.06 -11.01
N TYR A 242 20.62 -21.85 -11.08
CA TYR A 242 19.21 -21.52 -10.99
C TYR A 242 18.90 -20.27 -11.82
N CYS A 243 17.65 -20.10 -12.24
CA CYS A 243 17.21 -18.93 -12.98
C CYS A 243 17.17 -17.70 -12.06
N PRO A 244 17.91 -16.61 -12.39
CA PRO A 244 17.93 -15.37 -11.58
C PRO A 244 16.64 -14.54 -11.73
N ALA A 245 15.51 -15.22 -11.79
CA ALA A 245 14.17 -14.64 -11.88
C ALA A 245 13.19 -15.35 -10.95
N ARG A 246 12.30 -14.59 -10.33
CA ARG A 246 11.23 -15.10 -9.48
C ARG A 246 10.01 -14.20 -9.55
N PHE A 247 8.83 -14.74 -9.21
CA PHE A 247 7.71 -13.86 -8.92
C PHE A 247 8.05 -12.94 -7.73
N PHE A 248 7.72 -11.66 -7.87
CA PHE A 248 7.89 -10.70 -6.80
C PHE A 248 7.15 -11.16 -5.54
N TRP A 249 5.89 -11.56 -5.69
CA TRP A 249 5.03 -11.97 -4.59
C TRP A 249 4.88 -13.50 -4.51
N ASN A 250 4.81 -14.03 -3.29
CA ASN A 250 4.79 -15.47 -3.07
C ASN A 250 3.39 -16.05 -2.88
N GLU A 251 2.46 -15.30 -2.28
CA GLU A 251 1.12 -15.80 -2.02
C GLU A 251 0.35 -15.98 -3.33
N SER A 252 -0.34 -17.10 -3.46
CA SER A 252 -1.08 -17.47 -4.66
C SER A 252 -2.56 -17.59 -4.37
N VAL A 253 -3.40 -17.28 -5.36
CA VAL A 253 -4.88 -17.31 -5.26
C VAL A 253 -5.38 -18.67 -4.75
N ASN A 254 -4.82 -19.75 -5.28
CA ASN A 254 -5.14 -21.11 -4.84
C ASN A 254 -4.08 -22.11 -5.34
N LEU A 255 -4.16 -23.35 -4.86
CA LEU A 255 -3.24 -24.42 -5.25
C LEU A 255 -3.35 -24.82 -6.73
N ALA A 256 -4.48 -24.59 -7.38
CA ALA A 256 -4.67 -24.92 -8.80
C ALA A 256 -4.04 -23.85 -9.72
N ASN A 257 -3.84 -22.64 -9.23
CA ASN A 257 -3.23 -21.53 -9.96
C ASN A 257 -2.08 -20.90 -9.15
N PRO A 258 -0.99 -21.64 -8.91
CA PRO A 258 0.10 -21.20 -8.03
C PRO A 258 0.87 -19.99 -8.59
N ASP A 259 0.75 -19.74 -9.89
CA ASP A 259 1.44 -18.66 -10.61
C ASP A 259 0.63 -17.36 -10.67
N VAL A 260 -0.62 -17.37 -10.20
CA VAL A 260 -1.45 -16.17 -10.03
C VAL A 260 -1.34 -15.69 -8.59
N LYS A 261 -0.80 -14.50 -8.40
CA LYS A 261 -0.49 -13.95 -7.09
C LYS A 261 -1.66 -13.16 -6.50
N GLU A 262 -1.75 -13.18 -5.18
CA GLU A 262 -2.82 -12.56 -4.42
C GLU A 262 -2.26 -11.73 -3.27
N SER A 263 -2.74 -10.49 -3.14
CA SER A 263 -2.49 -9.62 -1.99
C SER A 263 -3.72 -9.57 -1.06
N PRO A 264 -3.60 -9.02 0.15
CA PRO A 264 -4.79 -8.78 0.99
C PRO A 264 -5.88 -7.97 0.28
N VAL A 265 -5.50 -7.00 -0.57
CA VAL A 265 -6.46 -6.17 -1.32
C VAL A 265 -7.11 -6.94 -2.46
N THR A 266 -6.36 -7.80 -3.18
CA THR A 266 -6.94 -8.58 -4.29
C THR A 266 -7.99 -9.59 -3.84
N LYS A 267 -7.96 -10.02 -2.58
CA LYS A 267 -9.01 -10.86 -1.98
C LYS A 267 -10.35 -10.16 -1.88
N GLU A 268 -10.34 -8.86 -1.69
CA GLU A 268 -11.51 -8.04 -1.45
C GLU A 268 -12.03 -7.33 -2.71
N LEU A 269 -11.51 -7.64 -3.91
CA LEU A 269 -11.95 -6.99 -5.15
C LEU A 269 -13.47 -7.11 -5.39
N SER A 270 -14.05 -8.25 -5.06
CA SER A 270 -15.51 -8.43 -5.20
C SER A 270 -16.31 -7.60 -4.18
N ALA A 271 -15.80 -7.44 -2.97
CA ALA A 271 -16.40 -6.58 -1.96
C ALA A 271 -16.27 -5.10 -2.34
N LEU A 272 -15.16 -4.70 -2.95
CA LEU A 272 -14.96 -3.35 -3.49
C LEU A 272 -15.92 -3.06 -4.66
N ASP A 273 -16.17 -4.02 -5.55
CA ASP A 273 -17.19 -3.88 -6.61
C ASP A 273 -18.57 -3.64 -6.03
N TRP A 274 -19.00 -4.42 -5.04
CA TRP A 274 -20.28 -4.25 -4.36
C TRP A 274 -20.38 -2.92 -3.62
N TRP A 275 -19.33 -2.54 -2.90
CA TRP A 275 -19.30 -1.25 -2.22
C TRP A 275 -19.44 -0.09 -3.21
N LEU A 276 -18.74 -0.15 -4.33
CA LEU A 276 -18.83 0.86 -5.39
C LEU A 276 -20.23 0.96 -5.97
N PHE A 277 -20.88 -0.20 -6.20
CA PHE A 277 -22.29 -0.24 -6.62
C PHE A 277 -23.22 0.46 -5.62
N PHE A 278 -23.09 0.16 -4.33
CA PHE A 278 -23.91 0.79 -3.28
C PHE A 278 -23.61 2.28 -3.15
N HIS A 279 -22.36 2.67 -3.20
CA HIS A 279 -21.95 4.08 -3.15
C HIS A 279 -22.59 4.91 -4.27
N ILE A 280 -22.55 4.44 -5.51
CA ILE A 280 -23.16 5.13 -6.65
C ILE A 280 -24.69 5.10 -6.53
N SER A 281 -25.28 4.00 -6.08
CA SER A 281 -26.72 3.88 -5.86
C SER A 281 -27.21 4.83 -4.77
N LYS A 282 -26.44 5.00 -3.69
CA LYS A 282 -26.72 6.00 -2.65
C LYS A 282 -26.69 7.42 -3.22
N ASN A 283 -25.67 7.76 -4.02
CA ASN A 283 -25.58 9.08 -4.66
C ASN A 283 -26.81 9.35 -5.54
N HIS A 284 -27.39 8.31 -6.17
CA HIS A 284 -28.64 8.43 -6.90
C HIS A 284 -29.83 8.75 -5.96
N LEU A 285 -29.94 8.08 -4.82
CA LEU A 285 -30.98 8.36 -3.82
C LEU A 285 -30.83 9.77 -3.21
N ASP A 286 -29.61 10.20 -2.94
CA ASP A 286 -29.32 11.54 -2.42
C ASP A 286 -29.78 12.64 -3.38
N MET A 287 -29.72 12.39 -4.70
CA MET A 287 -30.28 13.32 -5.70
C MET A 287 -31.79 13.49 -5.54
N TYR A 288 -32.54 12.39 -5.30
CA TYR A 288 -33.99 12.48 -5.05
C TYR A 288 -34.30 13.10 -3.68
N GLY A 289 -33.45 12.90 -2.69
CA GLY A 289 -33.56 13.57 -1.38
C GLY A 289 -33.36 15.08 -1.51
N SER A 290 -32.44 15.52 -2.35
CA SER A 290 -32.15 16.94 -2.60
C SER A 290 -33.12 17.60 -3.59
N TYR A 291 -33.64 16.82 -4.55
CA TYR A 291 -34.56 17.25 -5.59
C TYR A 291 -35.75 16.30 -5.65
N PRO A 292 -36.75 16.44 -4.75
CA PRO A 292 -37.88 15.54 -4.68
C PRO A 292 -38.71 15.57 -5.96
N ILE A 293 -39.51 14.53 -6.15
CA ILE A 293 -40.46 14.45 -7.27
C ILE A 293 -41.73 15.16 -6.82
N TYR A 294 -42.18 16.12 -7.63
CA TYR A 294 -43.44 16.78 -7.43
C TYR A 294 -44.52 16.06 -8.24
N TYR A 295 -45.73 16.02 -7.73
CA TYR A 295 -46.89 15.53 -8.48
C TYR A 295 -48.05 16.48 -8.36
N GLY A 296 -48.88 16.50 -9.39
CA GLY A 296 -50.09 17.27 -9.43
C GLY A 296 -51.07 16.68 -10.44
N TYR A 297 -52.34 17.13 -10.38
CA TYR A 297 -53.31 16.69 -11.35
C TYR A 297 -52.97 17.16 -12.75
N GLU A 298 -53.24 16.30 -13.76
CA GLU A 298 -53.10 16.59 -15.18
C GLU A 298 -53.96 17.80 -15.54
N GLN A 299 -53.34 18.80 -16.15
CA GLN A 299 -54.07 19.95 -16.68
C GLN A 299 -54.23 19.78 -18.18
N ASN A 300 -55.46 20.01 -18.68
CA ASN A 300 -55.70 20.01 -20.10
C ASN A 300 -54.89 21.13 -20.76
N CYS A 301 -53.96 20.74 -21.61
CA CYS A 301 -53.11 21.67 -22.36
C CYS A 301 -53.84 22.07 -23.66
N ASP A 302 -54.05 23.35 -23.84
CA ASP A 302 -54.68 23.97 -25.03
C ASP A 302 -53.68 24.40 -26.11
N TYR A 303 -52.45 23.87 -26.05
CA TYR A 303 -51.45 24.17 -27.03
C TYR A 303 -51.86 23.69 -28.42
N HIS A 304 -51.97 24.63 -29.33
CA HIS A 304 -52.18 24.42 -30.74
C HIS A 304 -51.23 25.32 -31.54
N ASN A 305 -50.55 24.76 -32.53
CA ASN A 305 -49.69 25.54 -33.41
C ASN A 305 -50.45 25.84 -34.71
N ASP A 306 -50.89 27.07 -34.89
CA ASP A 306 -51.68 27.49 -36.02
C ASP A 306 -50.98 27.30 -37.38
N ASN A 307 -49.66 27.26 -37.42
CA ASN A 307 -48.88 27.12 -38.65
C ASN A 307 -48.73 25.64 -39.07
N THR A 308 -48.58 24.69 -38.13
CA THR A 308 -48.33 23.30 -38.43
C THR A 308 -49.54 22.41 -38.12
N GLY A 309 -50.52 22.94 -37.41
CA GLY A 309 -51.68 22.17 -36.92
C GLY A 309 -51.35 21.18 -35.82
N ASP A 310 -50.15 21.27 -35.25
CA ASP A 310 -49.72 20.37 -34.15
C ASP A 310 -50.45 20.78 -32.88
N TYR A 311 -50.91 19.79 -32.13
CA TYR A 311 -51.58 19.98 -30.84
C TYR A 311 -50.98 19.13 -29.73
N CYS A 312 -51.18 19.57 -28.53
CA CYS A 312 -50.74 18.80 -27.35
C CYS A 312 -51.73 17.69 -27.02
N ASN A 313 -51.24 16.50 -26.87
CA ASN A 313 -52.01 15.43 -26.21
C ASN A 313 -51.06 14.73 -25.19
N SER A 314 -51.50 14.77 -23.93
CA SER A 314 -50.78 14.16 -22.79
C SER A 314 -49.28 14.56 -22.76
N GLY A 315 -49.00 15.87 -23.05
CA GLY A 315 -47.68 16.47 -22.96
C GLY A 315 -46.73 16.20 -24.12
N PHE A 316 -47.19 15.57 -25.18
CA PHE A 316 -46.45 15.38 -26.41
C PHE A 316 -47.14 16.07 -27.60
N LEU A 317 -46.35 16.40 -28.61
CA LEU A 317 -46.89 16.94 -29.84
C LEU A 317 -47.44 15.83 -30.74
N PHE A 318 -48.67 16.05 -31.22
CA PHE A 318 -49.35 15.26 -32.23
C PHE A 318 -49.59 16.09 -33.46
N ASP A 319 -49.53 15.49 -34.63
CA ASP A 319 -49.88 16.12 -35.88
C ASP A 319 -51.41 16.16 -36.10
N ILE A 320 -51.86 16.86 -37.17
CA ILE A 320 -53.30 16.97 -37.56
C ILE A 320 -53.95 15.58 -37.74
N LYS A 321 -53.15 14.54 -38.05
CA LYS A 321 -53.62 13.18 -38.28
C LYS A 321 -53.72 12.37 -36.98
N GLY A 322 -53.37 12.96 -35.83
CA GLY A 322 -53.34 12.28 -34.55
C GLY A 322 -52.14 11.34 -34.35
N GLN A 323 -51.06 11.52 -35.13
CA GLN A 323 -49.84 10.76 -34.94
C GLN A 323 -48.85 11.52 -34.04
N LYS A 324 -48.25 10.80 -33.10
CA LYS A 324 -47.25 11.37 -32.18
C LYS A 324 -46.00 11.78 -32.96
N LYS A 325 -45.59 13.02 -32.85
CA LYS A 325 -44.34 13.49 -33.47
C LYS A 325 -43.11 12.97 -32.71
N VAL A 326 -42.10 12.57 -33.47
CA VAL A 326 -40.85 12.10 -32.94
C VAL A 326 -39.69 12.92 -33.50
N ASP A 327 -38.63 13.04 -32.73
CA ASP A 327 -37.40 13.68 -33.18
C ASP A 327 -36.57 12.79 -34.16
N LEU A 328 -35.39 13.27 -34.57
CA LEU A 328 -34.48 12.52 -35.46
C LEU A 328 -33.97 11.19 -34.86
N ASN A 329 -34.12 11.01 -33.55
CA ASN A 329 -33.72 9.80 -32.82
C ASN A 329 -34.91 8.88 -32.52
N GLY A 330 -36.11 9.20 -33.01
CA GLY A 330 -37.31 8.44 -32.76
C GLY A 330 -37.96 8.69 -31.38
N LEU A 331 -37.51 9.70 -30.66
CA LEU A 331 -38.07 10.08 -29.35
C LEU A 331 -39.26 11.03 -29.51
N PRO A 332 -40.34 10.84 -28.73
CA PRO A 332 -41.50 11.73 -28.76
C PRO A 332 -41.13 13.19 -28.44
N ILE A 333 -41.57 14.12 -29.27
CA ILE A 333 -41.33 15.55 -29.07
C ILE A 333 -42.23 16.08 -27.97
N PRO A 334 -41.71 16.61 -26.84
CA PRO A 334 -42.52 17.17 -25.76
C PRO A 334 -43.24 18.45 -26.24
N CYS A 335 -44.42 18.69 -25.67
CA CYS A 335 -45.16 19.93 -25.91
C CYS A 335 -44.40 21.12 -25.32
N PRO A 336 -44.15 22.21 -26.07
CA PRO A 336 -43.42 23.36 -25.56
C PRO A 336 -44.15 24.08 -24.41
N LYS A 337 -45.50 24.02 -24.31
CA LYS A 337 -46.25 24.63 -23.22
C LYS A 337 -46.25 23.82 -21.93
N CYS A 338 -46.34 22.50 -21.98
CA CYS A 338 -46.34 21.62 -20.81
C CYS A 338 -45.06 20.76 -20.69
N GLY A 339 -44.16 20.80 -21.71
CA GLY A 339 -42.90 20.07 -21.71
C GLY A 339 -41.91 20.56 -20.66
N GLU A 340 -41.98 21.81 -20.26
CA GLU A 340 -41.18 22.38 -19.17
C GLU A 340 -41.50 21.74 -17.81
N HIS A 341 -42.72 21.17 -17.65
CA HIS A 341 -43.13 20.48 -16.41
C HIS A 341 -42.80 18.99 -16.37
N ARG A 342 -42.24 18.43 -17.45
CA ARG A 342 -41.90 17.01 -17.57
C ARG A 342 -40.40 16.75 -17.45
N ILE A 343 -39.84 17.11 -16.33
CA ILE A 343 -38.47 16.73 -16.01
C ILE A 343 -38.51 15.27 -15.56
N THR A 344 -37.73 14.38 -16.22
CA THR A 344 -37.58 12.98 -15.78
C THR A 344 -36.32 12.85 -14.95
N GLY A 345 -36.42 12.28 -13.76
CA GLY A 345 -35.32 12.13 -12.81
C GLY A 345 -35.55 12.91 -11.52
N ALA A 346 -34.47 13.21 -10.82
CA ALA A 346 -34.52 14.05 -9.62
C ALA A 346 -35.07 15.44 -9.96
N GLY A 347 -36.04 15.92 -9.20
CA GLY A 347 -36.75 17.18 -9.48
C GLY A 347 -37.88 17.08 -10.52
N SER A 348 -38.28 15.85 -10.91
CA SER A 348 -39.36 15.61 -11.87
C SER A 348 -40.70 16.12 -11.37
N PHE A 349 -41.59 16.45 -12.30
CA PHE A 349 -43.03 16.67 -12.04
C PHE A 349 -43.82 15.56 -12.73
N VAL A 350 -44.68 14.87 -11.98
CA VAL A 350 -45.54 13.80 -12.46
C VAL A 350 -46.98 14.29 -12.50
N GLU A 351 -47.61 14.28 -13.68
CA GLU A 351 -49.03 14.55 -13.83
C GLU A 351 -49.85 13.28 -13.55
N VAL A 352 -50.82 13.40 -12.66
CA VAL A 352 -51.71 12.30 -12.28
C VAL A 352 -53.10 12.58 -12.86
N PRO A 353 -53.76 11.60 -13.48
CA PRO A 353 -55.12 11.79 -14.00
C PRO A 353 -56.09 12.29 -12.92
N VAL A 354 -56.97 13.21 -13.30
CA VAL A 354 -58.05 13.68 -12.40
C VAL A 354 -58.94 12.49 -12.07
N PRO A 355 -59.23 12.21 -10.79
CA PRO A 355 -60.10 11.08 -10.41
C PRO A 355 -61.47 11.24 -11.00
N ILE A 356 -61.99 10.17 -11.61
CA ILE A 356 -63.37 10.07 -12.11
C ILE A 356 -64.25 9.69 -10.94
N GLU A 357 -65.54 10.10 -10.97
CA GLU A 357 -66.51 9.85 -9.92
C GLU A 357 -66.52 8.36 -9.52
N GLY A 358 -66.24 8.06 -8.24
CA GLY A 358 -66.09 6.68 -7.71
C GLY A 358 -64.70 6.12 -7.55
N GLN A 359 -63.64 6.84 -7.96
CA GLN A 359 -62.25 6.47 -7.67
C GLN A 359 -61.74 7.16 -6.38
N PRO A 360 -60.82 6.55 -5.64
CA PRO A 360 -60.24 7.18 -4.46
C PRO A 360 -59.50 8.47 -4.85
N ASP A 361 -59.89 9.57 -4.20
CA ASP A 361 -59.24 10.86 -4.35
C ASP A 361 -57.83 10.80 -3.79
N LEU A 362 -56.87 11.46 -4.47
CA LEU A 362 -55.46 11.58 -4.02
C LEU A 362 -55.28 12.49 -2.79
N GLY A 363 -56.38 12.86 -2.14
CA GLY A 363 -56.43 13.69 -0.94
C GLY A 363 -56.71 15.17 -1.22
N GLN A 364 -56.82 15.95 -0.16
CA GLN A 364 -57.25 17.36 -0.21
C GLN A 364 -56.26 18.31 -0.91
N HIS A 365 -55.07 17.81 -1.33
CA HIS A 365 -54.05 18.64 -1.94
C HIS A 365 -53.84 18.25 -3.41
N PRO A 366 -54.16 19.14 -4.38
CA PRO A 366 -54.02 18.87 -5.79
C PRO A 366 -52.55 18.82 -6.26
N VAL A 367 -51.61 19.21 -5.41
CA VAL A 367 -50.16 19.17 -5.65
C VAL A 367 -49.48 18.60 -4.41
N GLY A 368 -48.58 17.68 -4.60
CA GLY A 368 -47.82 17.07 -3.52
C GLY A 368 -46.38 16.83 -3.91
N MET A 369 -45.60 16.35 -2.98
CA MET A 369 -44.21 16.04 -3.12
C MET A 369 -43.95 14.60 -2.66
N LEU A 370 -43.31 13.81 -3.52
CA LEU A 370 -42.81 12.49 -3.18
C LEU A 370 -41.34 12.65 -2.72
N THR A 371 -41.12 12.41 -1.47
CA THR A 371 -39.77 12.38 -0.88
C THR A 371 -39.30 10.94 -0.76
N VAL A 372 -37.98 10.74 -0.81
CA VAL A 372 -37.40 9.43 -0.48
C VAL A 372 -37.65 9.15 1.00
N ASP A 373 -38.04 7.93 1.30
CA ASP A 373 -38.19 7.50 2.68
C ASP A 373 -36.87 7.57 3.43
N ARG A 374 -36.88 8.27 4.57
CA ARG A 374 -35.66 8.49 5.37
C ARG A 374 -35.04 7.18 5.85
N SER A 375 -35.87 6.20 6.19
CA SER A 375 -35.36 4.89 6.63
C SER A 375 -34.59 4.17 5.54
N SER A 376 -34.94 4.34 4.27
CA SER A 376 -34.22 3.80 3.13
C SER A 376 -32.89 4.52 2.89
N LEU A 377 -32.83 5.83 3.12
CA LEU A 377 -31.56 6.59 3.03
C LEU A 377 -30.64 6.21 4.18
N ASP A 378 -31.11 6.18 5.41
CA ASP A 378 -30.34 5.81 6.59
C ASP A 378 -29.79 4.37 6.44
N TYR A 379 -30.60 3.42 5.95
CA TYR A 379 -30.17 2.05 5.66
C TYR A 379 -29.00 2.02 4.66
N ASN A 380 -29.07 2.76 3.57
CA ASN A 380 -27.99 2.77 2.56
C ASN A 380 -26.71 3.39 3.11
N VAL A 381 -26.81 4.44 3.94
CA VAL A 381 -25.65 5.06 4.60
C VAL A 381 -25.00 4.09 5.57
N ASP A 382 -25.79 3.41 6.40
CA ASP A 382 -25.30 2.44 7.38
C ASP A 382 -24.68 1.23 6.69
N GLU A 383 -25.28 0.72 5.61
CA GLU A 383 -24.77 -0.41 4.85
C GLU A 383 -23.45 -0.07 4.13
N GLU A 384 -23.37 1.09 3.47
CA GLU A 384 -22.14 1.59 2.85
C GLU A 384 -21.00 1.68 3.87
N LYS A 385 -21.30 2.24 5.04
CA LYS A 385 -20.35 2.36 6.13
C LYS A 385 -19.92 0.99 6.66
N ARG A 386 -20.86 0.10 6.93
CA ARG A 386 -20.62 -1.26 7.40
C ARG A 386 -19.73 -2.03 6.43
N MET A 387 -20.01 -1.99 5.14
CA MET A 387 -19.22 -2.65 4.11
C MET A 387 -17.79 -2.07 4.04
N ARG A 388 -17.65 -0.74 4.10
CA ARG A 388 -16.35 -0.08 4.13
C ARG A 388 -15.51 -0.56 5.30
N GLU A 389 -16.08 -0.58 6.50
CA GLU A 389 -15.42 -1.06 7.71
C GLU A 389 -15.02 -2.54 7.61
N GLN A 390 -15.89 -3.38 7.05
CA GLN A 390 -15.60 -4.80 6.83
C GLN A 390 -14.45 -4.99 5.85
N ILE A 391 -14.41 -4.26 4.74
CA ILE A 391 -13.32 -4.32 3.75
C ILE A 391 -11.99 -3.92 4.40
N ILE A 392 -11.96 -2.78 5.09
CA ILE A 392 -10.74 -2.32 5.77
C ILE A 392 -10.29 -3.35 6.82
N THR A 393 -11.21 -3.85 7.64
CA THR A 393 -10.89 -4.86 8.66
C THR A 393 -10.36 -6.16 8.04
N SER A 394 -10.95 -6.61 6.95
CA SER A 394 -10.50 -7.82 6.25
C SER A 394 -9.09 -7.67 5.66
N ILE A 395 -8.77 -6.50 5.10
CA ILE A 395 -7.46 -6.22 4.49
C ILE A 395 -6.38 -5.98 5.53
N VAL A 396 -6.67 -5.16 6.54
CA VAL A 396 -5.67 -4.65 7.50
C VAL A 396 -5.65 -5.45 8.81
N GLY A 397 -6.73 -6.17 9.12
CA GLY A 397 -6.86 -6.95 10.35
C GLY A 397 -7.42 -6.16 11.54
N THR A 398 -7.72 -4.86 11.39
CA THR A 398 -8.28 -4.04 12.46
C THR A 398 -9.19 -2.95 11.92
N ASN A 399 -10.19 -2.55 12.74
CA ASN A 399 -11.06 -1.41 12.46
C ASN A 399 -10.68 -0.22 13.37
N GLU A 400 -10.35 0.93 12.79
CA GLU A 400 -9.95 2.14 13.55
C GLU A 400 -11.13 2.88 14.17
N GLU A 401 -12.33 2.78 13.62
CA GLU A 401 -13.47 3.53 14.16
C GLU A 401 -13.89 3.04 15.56
N ILE A 402 -13.60 1.77 15.87
CA ILE A 402 -13.84 1.21 17.20
C ILE A 402 -12.91 1.86 18.23
N THR A 403 -11.70 2.28 17.84
CA THR A 403 -10.73 2.86 18.79
C THR A 403 -11.04 4.29 19.21
N THR A 404 -11.90 5.00 18.49
CA THR A 404 -12.19 6.44 18.75
C THR A 404 -13.52 6.71 19.44
N ARG A 405 -14.49 5.78 19.43
CA ARG A 405 -15.87 6.03 19.92
C ARG A 405 -16.20 5.42 21.26
N ASP A 406 -15.60 4.30 21.62
CA ASP A 406 -15.86 3.63 22.89
C ASP A 406 -14.56 3.54 23.71
N ALA A 407 -14.67 3.69 25.03
CA ALA A 407 -13.58 3.41 25.95
C ALA A 407 -13.23 1.93 25.86
N LEU A 408 -12.39 1.58 24.87
CA LEU A 408 -11.94 0.21 24.64
C LEU A 408 -11.14 -0.28 25.86
N ASN A 409 -11.48 -1.46 26.30
CA ASN A 409 -10.70 -2.17 27.30
C ASN A 409 -9.30 -2.47 26.70
N GLU A 410 -8.25 -2.30 27.48
CA GLU A 410 -6.85 -2.56 27.09
C GLU A 410 -6.66 -3.91 26.37
N GLN A 411 -7.45 -4.92 26.72
CA GLN A 411 -7.45 -6.23 26.07
C GLN A 411 -7.95 -6.20 24.63
N GLN A 412 -8.95 -5.39 24.31
CA GLN A 412 -9.47 -5.24 22.94
C GLN A 412 -8.46 -4.52 22.05
N ILE A 413 -7.80 -3.51 22.59
CA ILE A 413 -6.72 -2.79 21.89
C ILE A 413 -5.60 -3.78 21.56
N LYS A 414 -5.14 -4.60 22.50
CA LYS A 414 -4.12 -5.63 22.26
C LYS A 414 -4.55 -6.64 21.20
N ALA A 415 -5.78 -7.16 21.26
CA ALA A 415 -6.28 -8.12 20.28
C ALA A 415 -6.32 -7.54 18.86
N ASN A 416 -6.70 -6.28 18.70
CA ASN A 416 -6.69 -5.59 17.41
C ASN A 416 -5.25 -5.46 16.87
N PHE A 417 -4.28 -5.11 17.72
CA PHE A 417 -2.87 -5.03 17.31
C PHE A 417 -2.28 -6.38 16.96
N GLU A 418 -2.64 -7.46 17.67
CA GLU A 418 -2.20 -8.82 17.34
C GLU A 418 -2.70 -9.25 15.96
N SER A 419 -3.98 -8.95 15.64
CA SER A 419 -4.55 -9.23 14.34
C SER A 419 -3.85 -8.45 13.22
N GLN A 420 -3.65 -7.16 13.40
CA GLN A 420 -2.92 -6.32 12.45
C GLN A 420 -1.46 -6.79 12.29
N SER A 421 -0.77 -7.10 13.39
CA SER A 421 0.60 -7.60 13.37
C SER A 421 0.72 -8.90 12.57
N THR A 422 -0.29 -9.77 12.62
CA THR A 422 -0.32 -11.00 11.82
C THR A 422 -0.33 -10.69 10.32
N VAL A 423 -1.16 -9.75 9.87
CA VAL A 423 -1.21 -9.32 8.47
C VAL A 423 0.12 -8.66 8.06
N LEU A 424 0.62 -7.72 8.87
CA LEU A 424 1.89 -7.03 8.59
C LEU A 424 3.07 -8.00 8.52
N ASN A 425 3.16 -8.98 9.44
CA ASN A 425 4.22 -9.99 9.42
C ASN A 425 4.16 -10.87 8.15
N ARG A 426 2.98 -11.17 7.65
CA ARG A 426 2.81 -11.92 6.39
C ARG A 426 3.32 -11.11 5.20
N ILE A 427 2.95 -9.83 5.10
CA ILE A 427 3.40 -8.94 4.02
C ILE A 427 4.90 -8.69 4.13
N LYS A 428 5.41 -8.38 5.33
CA LYS A 428 6.83 -8.21 5.62
C LYS A 428 7.65 -9.39 5.10
N LYS A 429 7.23 -10.62 5.45
CA LYS A 429 7.91 -11.84 5.02
C LYS A 429 7.99 -11.98 3.49
N GLY A 430 6.95 -11.53 2.77
CA GLY A 430 6.97 -11.51 1.30
C GLY A 430 8.06 -10.59 0.75
N PHE A 431 8.17 -9.38 1.29
CA PHE A 431 9.22 -8.42 0.91
C PHE A 431 10.62 -8.88 1.33
N GLU A 432 10.80 -9.37 2.55
CA GLU A 432 12.08 -9.91 3.03
C GLU A 432 12.60 -11.03 2.14
N GLN A 433 11.73 -11.96 1.74
CA GLN A 433 12.10 -13.05 0.85
C GLN A 433 12.41 -12.57 -0.58
N ALA A 434 11.72 -11.53 -1.05
CA ALA A 434 11.98 -10.94 -2.36
C ALA A 434 13.35 -10.23 -2.36
N GLN A 435 13.63 -9.41 -1.36
CA GLN A 435 14.91 -8.73 -1.20
C GLN A 435 16.04 -9.73 -0.97
N GLN A 436 15.87 -10.70 -0.10
CA GLN A 436 16.89 -11.72 0.15
C GLN A 436 17.29 -12.46 -1.12
N PHE A 437 16.32 -12.82 -1.98
CA PHE A 437 16.63 -13.45 -3.26
C PHE A 437 17.45 -12.54 -4.17
N VAL A 438 17.10 -11.27 -4.26
CA VAL A 438 17.82 -10.28 -5.07
C VAL A 438 19.25 -10.11 -4.56
N ASP A 439 19.41 -9.85 -3.27
CA ASP A 439 20.71 -9.62 -2.64
C ASP A 439 21.63 -10.84 -2.72
N GLU A 440 21.11 -12.03 -2.44
CA GLU A 440 21.88 -13.27 -2.57
C GLU A 440 22.32 -13.51 -4.03
N THR A 441 21.44 -13.24 -5.00
CA THR A 441 21.76 -13.43 -6.42
C THR A 441 22.78 -12.39 -6.88
N ILE A 442 22.64 -11.13 -6.51
CA ILE A 442 23.62 -10.08 -6.80
C ILE A 442 24.96 -10.41 -6.15
N CYS A 443 24.99 -10.80 -4.87
CA CYS A 443 26.21 -11.17 -4.17
C CYS A 443 26.91 -12.37 -4.81
N ARG A 444 26.16 -13.38 -5.29
CA ARG A 444 26.73 -14.54 -6.01
C ARG A 444 27.32 -14.14 -7.35
N LEU A 445 26.66 -13.28 -8.11
CA LEU A 445 27.17 -12.76 -9.38
C LEU A 445 28.42 -11.88 -9.19
N ARG A 446 28.46 -11.11 -8.10
CA ARG A 446 29.53 -10.14 -7.83
C ARG A 446 30.74 -10.78 -7.18
N TYR A 447 30.55 -11.67 -6.19
CA TYR A 447 31.62 -12.22 -5.34
C TYR A 447 31.79 -13.74 -5.48
N GLY A 448 30.92 -14.42 -6.20
CA GLY A 448 30.99 -15.87 -6.40
C GLY A 448 30.99 -16.65 -5.08
N ASN A 449 31.93 -17.55 -4.93
CA ASN A 449 32.09 -18.42 -3.75
C ASN A 449 32.57 -17.69 -2.48
N GLN A 450 32.83 -16.40 -2.55
CA GLN A 450 33.21 -15.60 -1.38
C GLN A 450 32.01 -15.13 -0.55
N PHE A 451 30.84 -15.07 -1.15
CA PHE A 451 29.58 -14.84 -0.46
C PHE A 451 29.10 -16.14 0.20
N ILE A 452 28.58 -16.05 1.44
CA ILE A 452 28.12 -17.21 2.22
C ILE A 452 26.59 -17.18 2.28
N SER A 453 26.01 -16.14 2.87
CA SER A 453 24.56 -16.04 3.07
C SER A 453 24.12 -14.59 3.34
N ALA A 454 22.83 -14.32 3.10
CA ALA A 454 22.15 -13.11 3.54
C ALA A 454 20.94 -13.47 4.40
N SER A 455 20.66 -12.64 5.38
CA SER A 455 19.43 -12.71 6.18
C SER A 455 18.88 -11.31 6.36
N ILE A 456 17.63 -11.12 5.97
CA ILE A 456 16.98 -9.81 5.94
C ILE A 456 15.76 -9.84 6.85
N SER A 457 15.68 -8.88 7.73
CA SER A 457 14.51 -8.64 8.58
C SER A 457 14.21 -7.14 8.63
N TYR A 458 12.96 -6.78 8.33
CA TYR A 458 12.46 -5.40 8.45
C TYR A 458 12.03 -5.04 9.89
N GLY A 459 12.40 -5.87 10.86
CA GLY A 459 12.05 -5.69 12.26
C GLY A 459 10.87 -6.55 12.69
N THR A 460 10.55 -6.51 13.97
CA THR A 460 9.56 -7.41 14.57
C THR A 460 8.36 -6.69 15.20
N GLU A 461 8.50 -5.42 15.56
CA GLU A 461 7.48 -4.64 16.24
C GLU A 461 7.01 -3.49 15.34
N PHE A 462 5.75 -3.54 14.88
CA PHE A 462 5.12 -2.48 14.08
C PHE A 462 4.28 -1.51 14.93
N TYR A 463 4.00 -1.90 16.16
CA TYR A 463 3.30 -1.07 17.12
C TYR A 463 4.31 -0.24 17.90
N LEU A 464 4.16 1.05 17.80
CA LEU A 464 4.95 1.99 18.58
C LEU A 464 4.27 2.16 19.94
N SER A 465 4.73 1.39 20.94
CA SER A 465 4.34 1.63 22.32
C SER A 465 4.59 3.09 22.67
N THR A 466 3.65 3.72 23.36
CA THR A 466 3.86 5.08 23.88
C THR A 466 4.97 5.08 24.92
N VAL A 467 5.58 6.25 25.13
CA VAL A 467 6.62 6.38 26.17
C VAL A 467 6.10 5.96 27.54
N ASP A 468 4.82 6.24 27.82
CA ASP A 468 4.20 5.89 29.11
C ASP A 468 3.98 4.39 29.27
N GLU A 469 3.58 3.68 28.20
CA GLU A 469 3.49 2.22 28.21
C GLU A 469 4.87 1.56 28.42
N LEU A 470 5.90 2.06 27.74
CA LEU A 470 7.26 1.55 27.91
C LEU A 470 7.79 1.80 29.33
N ARG A 471 7.52 2.97 29.90
CA ARG A 471 7.84 3.30 31.29
C ARG A 471 7.07 2.40 32.27
N GLY A 472 5.80 2.08 31.96
CA GLY A 472 5.00 1.12 32.71
C GLY A 472 5.61 -0.27 32.68
N ARG A 473 5.99 -0.78 31.50
CA ARG A 473 6.69 -2.07 31.34
C ARG A 473 8.03 -2.10 32.07
N TYR A 474 8.82 -1.03 31.95
CA TYR A 474 10.09 -0.90 32.67
C TYR A 474 9.90 -0.98 34.19
N LYS A 475 8.91 -0.27 34.73
CA LYS A 475 8.58 -0.32 36.16
C LYS A 475 8.19 -1.75 36.60
N THR A 476 7.31 -2.41 35.86
CA THR A 476 6.87 -3.77 36.15
C THR A 476 8.02 -4.77 36.04
N ALA A 477 8.88 -4.66 35.03
CA ALA A 477 10.06 -5.50 34.86
C ALA A 477 11.05 -5.32 36.04
N LYS A 478 11.30 -4.07 36.47
CA LYS A 478 12.14 -3.78 37.62
C LYS A 478 11.55 -4.36 38.91
N GLU A 479 10.24 -4.21 39.15
CA GLU A 479 9.55 -4.76 40.34
C GLU A 479 9.53 -6.27 40.35
N SER A 480 9.49 -6.92 39.17
CA SER A 480 9.55 -8.40 39.03
C SER A 480 10.96 -8.99 39.12
N GLY A 481 12.00 -8.14 39.23
CA GLY A 481 13.39 -8.63 39.32
C GLY A 481 13.98 -9.07 37.98
N ALA A 482 13.58 -8.41 36.86
CA ALA A 482 14.17 -8.64 35.55
C ALA A 482 15.69 -8.42 35.55
N SER A 483 16.38 -9.06 34.62
CA SER A 483 17.84 -8.90 34.44
C SER A 483 18.21 -7.47 34.02
N GLU A 484 19.44 -7.03 34.36
CA GLU A 484 19.93 -5.71 33.93
C GLU A 484 19.89 -5.57 32.41
N ALA A 485 20.20 -6.62 31.66
CA ALA A 485 20.13 -6.62 30.20
C ALA A 485 18.71 -6.36 29.65
N GLU A 486 17.68 -6.88 30.32
CA GLU A 486 16.29 -6.63 29.96
C GLU A 486 15.86 -5.21 30.30
N LEU A 487 16.29 -4.68 31.48
CA LEU A 487 16.05 -3.30 31.85
C LEU A 487 16.77 -2.31 30.92
N ASP A 488 18.00 -2.63 30.49
CA ASP A 488 18.75 -1.87 29.48
C ASP A 488 18.02 -1.82 28.14
N ALA A 489 17.54 -2.93 27.65
CA ALA A 489 16.79 -3.01 26.41
C ALA A 489 15.50 -2.18 26.46
N LEU A 490 14.78 -2.22 27.59
CA LEU A 490 13.58 -1.39 27.78
C LEU A 490 13.91 0.09 27.89
N GLN A 491 14.99 0.47 28.56
CA GLN A 491 15.43 1.87 28.68
C GLN A 491 15.87 2.42 27.32
N GLN A 492 16.59 1.65 26.54
CA GLN A 492 16.96 2.02 25.18
C GLN A 492 15.70 2.27 24.34
N LYS A 493 14.71 1.38 24.38
CA LYS A 493 13.42 1.57 23.67
C LYS A 493 12.68 2.84 24.11
N ILE A 494 12.74 3.20 25.40
CA ILE A 494 12.17 4.45 25.90
C ILE A 494 12.87 5.65 25.25
N LEU A 495 14.21 5.68 25.27
CA LEU A 495 14.99 6.78 24.71
C LEU A 495 14.78 6.92 23.19
N GLU A 496 14.75 5.81 22.46
CA GLU A 496 14.46 5.78 21.02
C GLU A 496 13.07 6.33 20.70
N THR A 497 12.09 6.01 21.54
CA THR A 497 10.70 6.47 21.33
C THR A 497 10.54 7.94 21.69
N GLU A 498 11.12 8.39 22.81
CA GLU A 498 11.00 9.76 23.31
C GLU A 498 11.71 10.77 22.39
N TYR A 499 12.89 10.39 21.86
CA TYR A 499 13.71 11.28 21.03
C TYR A 499 13.70 10.92 19.55
N ARG A 500 12.69 10.19 19.06
CA ARG A 500 12.58 9.70 17.67
C ARG A 500 12.79 10.79 16.61
N ASN A 501 12.27 11.98 16.87
CA ASN A 501 12.37 13.12 15.94
C ASN A 501 13.62 13.99 16.16
N ASN A 502 14.51 13.59 17.07
CA ASN A 502 15.74 14.31 17.37
C ASN A 502 16.92 13.33 17.56
N PRO A 503 17.53 12.83 16.47
CA PRO A 503 18.61 11.84 16.52
C PRO A 503 19.84 12.29 17.35
N LEU A 504 20.15 13.59 17.35
CA LEU A 504 21.26 14.12 18.13
C LEU A 504 20.98 14.02 19.65
N GLN A 505 19.77 14.37 20.05
CA GLN A 505 19.36 14.27 21.44
C GLN A 505 19.24 12.80 21.88
N GLN A 506 18.72 11.93 21.02
CA GLN A 506 18.68 10.49 21.26
C GLN A 506 20.07 9.94 21.52
N ARG A 507 21.05 10.21 20.64
CA ARG A 507 22.43 9.76 20.79
C ARG A 507 23.08 10.32 22.06
N ARG A 508 22.79 11.59 22.39
CA ARG A 508 23.25 12.20 23.64
C ARG A 508 22.73 11.46 24.87
N MET A 509 21.43 11.18 24.91
CA MET A 509 20.81 10.50 26.05
C MET A 509 21.27 9.05 26.19
N MET A 510 21.57 8.36 25.08
CA MET A 510 22.20 7.03 25.11
C MET A 510 23.57 7.07 25.77
N ILE A 511 24.45 8.01 25.36
CA ILE A 511 25.77 8.19 25.98
C ILE A 511 25.64 8.49 27.48
N LEU A 512 24.75 9.40 27.86
CA LEU A 512 24.52 9.75 29.28
C LEU A 512 24.01 8.56 30.09
N SER A 513 23.14 7.74 29.51
CA SER A 513 22.65 6.51 30.16
C SER A 513 23.75 5.50 30.43
N GLU A 514 24.73 5.35 29.51
CA GLU A 514 25.87 4.46 29.71
C GLU A 514 26.89 5.00 30.74
N LEU A 515 27.02 6.30 30.86
CA LEU A 515 27.94 6.95 31.81
C LEU A 515 27.39 6.98 33.25
N GLU A 516 26.08 6.82 33.44
CA GLU A 516 25.48 6.87 34.76
C GLU A 516 25.68 5.55 35.51
N PRO A 517 26.43 5.54 36.65
CA PRO A 517 26.64 4.32 37.41
C PRO A 517 25.32 3.83 38.02
N PHE A 518 25.14 2.50 38.04
CA PHE A 518 23.92 1.85 38.55
C PHE A 518 22.63 2.49 38.02
N ARG A 519 22.54 2.67 36.71
CA ARG A 519 21.47 3.43 36.03
C ARG A 519 20.05 2.99 36.37
N HIS A 520 19.85 1.70 36.71
CA HIS A 520 18.56 1.14 37.11
C HIS A 520 18.24 1.28 38.59
N LEU A 521 19.20 1.74 39.41
CA LEU A 521 19.02 1.90 40.85
C LEU A 521 18.75 3.36 41.21
N THR A 522 17.93 3.57 42.24
CA THR A 522 17.70 4.86 42.84
C THR A 522 18.92 5.30 43.66
N ARG A 523 18.99 6.60 43.97
CA ARG A 523 20.07 7.13 44.82
C ARG A 523 20.16 6.45 46.19
N ASN A 524 19.03 6.10 46.78
CA ASN A 524 18.97 5.43 48.09
C ASN A 524 19.47 3.98 47.98
N GLU A 525 19.07 3.26 46.92
CA GLU A 525 19.54 1.90 46.67
C GLU A 525 21.07 1.85 46.48
N VAL A 526 21.65 2.84 45.76
CA VAL A 526 23.11 2.92 45.59
C VAL A 526 23.80 3.28 46.90
N ALA A 527 23.22 4.13 47.75
CA ALA A 527 23.74 4.42 49.08
C ALA A 527 23.73 3.18 50.00
N ASP A 528 22.70 2.36 49.91
CA ASP A 528 22.64 1.07 50.62
C ASP A 528 23.72 0.10 50.12
N LEU A 529 24.02 0.07 48.82
CA LEU A 529 25.09 -0.75 48.25
C LEU A 529 26.47 -0.28 48.75
N GLU A 530 26.69 1.06 48.80
CA GLU A 530 27.93 1.62 49.32
C GLU A 530 28.12 1.24 50.81
N SER A 531 27.08 1.37 51.60
CA SER A 531 27.13 1.01 53.03
C SER A 531 27.49 -0.47 53.25
N LYS A 532 27.15 -1.34 52.31
CA LYS A 532 27.47 -2.77 52.28
C LYS A 532 28.81 -3.12 51.62
N GLY A 533 29.53 -2.09 51.15
CA GLY A 533 30.80 -2.28 50.43
C GLY A 533 30.70 -2.86 49.03
N LEU A 534 29.48 -2.85 48.42
CA LEU A 534 29.20 -3.38 47.09
C LEU A 534 29.29 -2.30 45.99
N ALA A 535 29.29 -1.02 46.37
CA ALA A 535 29.54 0.12 45.49
C ALA A 535 30.67 0.98 46.10
N SER A 536 31.46 1.67 45.27
CA SER A 536 32.48 2.60 45.75
C SER A 536 31.87 3.94 46.13
N ARG A 537 32.55 4.67 47.03
CA ARG A 537 32.09 6.02 47.42
C ARG A 537 32.11 7.00 46.25
N GLU A 538 33.06 6.87 45.34
CA GLU A 538 33.13 7.65 44.11
C GLU A 538 31.92 7.41 43.21
N GLN A 539 31.49 6.15 43.04
CA GLN A 539 30.30 5.79 42.26
C GLN A 539 29.03 6.40 42.87
N LEU A 540 28.87 6.38 44.17
CA LEU A 540 27.76 7.05 44.85
C LEU A 540 27.79 8.56 44.60
N VAL A 541 28.97 9.21 44.74
CA VAL A 541 29.11 10.64 44.52
C VAL A 541 28.81 11.02 43.07
N ILE A 542 29.23 10.19 42.08
CA ILE A 542 28.86 10.39 40.68
C ILE A 542 27.34 10.29 40.53
N LYS A 543 26.69 9.26 41.08
CA LYS A 543 25.24 9.06 41.01
C LYS A 543 24.47 10.25 41.59
N LEU A 544 24.94 10.81 42.70
CA LEU A 544 24.29 11.94 43.34
C LEU A 544 24.44 13.25 42.55
N ASN A 545 25.61 13.47 41.92
CA ASN A 545 25.97 14.72 41.24
C ASN A 545 26.10 14.56 39.72
N PHE A 546 25.53 13.53 39.14
CA PHE A 546 25.75 13.15 37.72
C PHE A 546 25.54 14.30 36.76
N ALA A 547 24.39 14.99 36.85
CA ALA A 547 24.05 16.10 35.96
C ALA A 547 25.04 17.27 36.07
N GLU A 548 25.60 17.54 37.28
CA GLU A 548 26.56 18.61 37.50
C GLU A 548 27.93 18.23 36.95
N PHE A 549 28.35 16.99 37.15
CA PHE A 549 29.64 16.52 36.63
C PHE A 549 29.66 16.48 35.11
N ILE A 550 28.53 16.10 34.46
CA ILE A 550 28.41 16.20 33.00
C ILE A 550 28.49 17.66 32.52
N ARG A 551 27.81 18.60 33.18
CA ARG A 551 27.93 20.04 32.84
C ARG A 551 29.34 20.58 33.07
N ARG A 552 30.03 20.10 34.09
CA ARG A 552 31.44 20.47 34.37
C ARG A 552 32.33 19.92 33.27
N PHE A 553 32.13 18.64 32.88
CA PHE A 553 32.87 18.01 31.81
C PHE A 553 32.73 18.78 30.48
N GLU A 554 31.50 19.15 30.12
CA GLU A 554 31.21 19.91 28.89
C GLU A 554 31.75 21.33 28.91
N ARG A 555 31.92 21.93 30.06
CA ARG A 555 32.60 23.24 30.21
C ARG A 555 34.12 23.16 30.09
N GLU A 556 34.71 22.11 30.63
CA GLU A 556 36.17 21.90 30.62
C GLU A 556 36.68 21.32 29.29
N ASN A 557 35.82 20.64 28.56
CA ASN A 557 36.14 20.00 27.28
C ASN A 557 35.21 20.54 26.17
N ILE A 558 34.50 19.63 25.50
CA ILE A 558 33.45 19.90 24.51
C ILE A 558 32.26 19.02 24.83
N ASN A 559 31.15 19.26 24.10
CA ASN A 559 29.94 18.46 24.25
C ASN A 559 30.24 16.94 24.17
N VAL A 560 29.58 16.13 24.99
CA VAL A 560 29.75 14.68 25.04
C VAL A 560 29.52 14.01 23.65
N LEU A 561 28.75 14.62 22.75
CA LEU A 561 28.58 14.12 21.38
C LEU A 561 29.85 14.25 20.54
N GLU A 562 30.53 15.40 20.64
CA GLU A 562 31.70 15.75 19.83
C GLU A 562 33.01 15.28 20.45
N PHE A 563 33.02 15.07 21.77
CA PHE A 563 34.22 14.57 22.45
C PHE A 563 34.63 13.22 21.91
N GLY A 564 35.89 13.10 21.48
CA GLY A 564 36.44 11.84 21.01
C GLY A 564 35.82 11.34 19.68
N GLU A 565 35.48 12.21 18.75
CA GLU A 565 34.93 11.84 17.44
C GLU A 565 35.83 10.86 16.65
N ASN A 566 37.15 10.94 16.88
CA ASN A 566 38.16 10.06 16.24
C ASN A 566 38.57 8.85 17.13
N ILE A 567 37.83 8.60 18.23
CA ILE A 567 38.13 7.52 19.16
C ILE A 567 37.04 6.47 19.07
N GLU A 568 37.40 5.19 19.15
CA GLU A 568 36.44 4.10 19.24
C GLU A 568 35.45 4.33 20.40
N TYR A 569 34.18 4.07 20.16
CA TYR A 569 33.10 4.36 21.10
C TYR A 569 33.34 3.83 22.55
N PRO A 570 33.80 2.58 22.78
CA PRO A 570 34.10 2.11 24.13
C PRO A 570 35.20 2.91 24.82
N LYS A 571 36.24 3.33 24.08
CA LYS A 571 37.33 4.17 24.61
C LYS A 571 36.86 5.57 24.95
N LYS A 572 35.92 6.12 24.16
CA LYS A 572 35.28 7.39 24.44
C LYS A 572 34.50 7.34 25.78
N ILE A 573 33.66 6.33 25.96
CA ILE A 573 32.90 6.15 27.21
C ILE A 573 33.84 6.00 28.39
N GLN A 574 34.90 5.20 28.26
CA GLN A 574 35.90 5.02 29.31
C GLN A 574 36.59 6.33 29.69
N ALA A 575 37.03 7.11 28.70
CA ALA A 575 37.71 8.40 28.95
C ALA A 575 36.81 9.41 29.69
N ILE A 576 35.53 9.48 29.33
CA ILE A 576 34.56 10.33 30.04
C ILE A 576 34.33 9.81 31.46
N SER A 577 34.14 8.49 31.61
CA SER A 577 33.95 7.85 32.92
C SER A 577 35.13 8.10 33.87
N ASP A 578 36.36 7.96 33.39
CA ASP A 578 37.57 8.24 34.16
C ASP A 578 37.60 9.69 34.67
N ARG A 579 37.18 10.64 33.83
CA ARG A 579 37.10 12.05 34.19
C ARG A 579 36.01 12.32 35.26
N LEU A 580 34.84 11.65 35.14
CA LEU A 580 33.80 11.71 36.18
C LEU A 580 34.29 11.15 37.52
N MET A 581 35.11 10.11 37.50
CA MET A 581 35.75 9.56 38.70
C MET A 581 36.74 10.51 39.35
N GLU A 582 37.52 11.28 38.56
CA GLU A 582 38.37 12.34 39.08
C GLU A 582 37.57 13.41 39.80
N TYR A 583 36.46 13.88 39.18
CA TYR A 583 35.57 14.90 39.82
C TYR A 583 34.98 14.39 41.15
N ALA A 584 34.62 13.10 41.19
CA ALA A 584 34.12 12.50 42.43
C ALA A 584 35.18 12.49 43.53
N ARG A 585 36.44 12.12 43.23
CA ARG A 585 37.56 12.15 44.17
C ARG A 585 37.84 13.56 44.67
N GLU A 586 37.85 14.56 43.81
CA GLU A 586 38.01 15.98 44.19
C GLU A 586 36.88 16.41 45.16
N SER A 587 35.64 16.03 44.86
CA SER A 587 34.48 16.35 45.68
C SER A 587 34.56 15.73 47.08
N ILE A 588 35.01 14.46 47.15
CA ILE A 588 35.21 13.75 48.44
C ILE A 588 36.31 14.42 49.25
N ASN A 589 37.45 14.75 48.64
CA ASN A 589 38.56 15.38 49.35
C ASN A 589 38.21 16.78 49.89
N ASN A 590 37.44 17.57 49.15
CA ASN A 590 36.96 18.88 49.58
C ASN A 590 35.96 18.81 50.74
N GLN A 591 35.21 17.69 50.87
CA GLN A 591 34.29 17.50 52.01
C GLN A 591 35.00 17.00 53.27
N THR A 592 36.18 16.38 53.14
CA THR A 592 36.99 15.93 54.29
C THR A 592 37.89 17.03 54.85
N THR A 593 38.06 18.15 54.14
CA THR A 593 38.93 19.27 54.52
C THR A 593 38.17 20.43 55.16
N ASN A 594 36.85 20.40 55.17
CA ASN A 594 35.93 21.31 55.86
C ASN A 594 35.27 20.59 57.05
#